data_91c0b5b015b9a19234165208fe638232
#
_entry.id   91c0b5b015b9a19234165208fe638232
#
_cell.length_a   1.000
_cell.length_b   1.000
_cell.length_c   1.000
_cell.angle_alpha   90.00
_cell.angle_beta   90.00
_cell.angle_gamma   90.00
#
_symmetry.space_group_name_H-M   'P 1'
#
loop_
_entity.id
_entity.type
_entity.pdbx_description
1 polymer ?
#
loop_
_entity_poly.entity_id
_entity_poly.type
_entity_poly.pdbx_seq_one_letter_code
_entity_poly.pdbx_strand_id
1 'polypeptide(L)'
;AYRATVSSLRDKLVKPRPGSWGQLREWLYTNDEPDDHHRHTSHLFGVYPGRQITVARTPVLAEAARVSLLARGESGDSRRPWVWAWRAALWARLQDGDRARRQLVNFFNHNMLPNLVGNHPPAQWDGSYGATAAIASTPGLPGRGGDGWLAGAGPFRCPLLQRNSS
;
A
#
# COMPACT_ATOMS: atom_id res chain seq x y z
N ALA A 1 -10.65 -1.49 -34.88
CA ALA A 1 -10.78 -2.92 -34.56
C ALA A 1 -10.16 -3.23 -33.17
N TYR A 2 -8.85 -3.14 -32.95
CA TYR A 2 -8.16 -3.54 -31.72
C TYR A 2 -8.70 -2.88 -30.46
N ARG A 3 -8.88 -1.55 -30.46
CA ARG A 3 -9.41 -0.79 -29.31
C ARG A 3 -10.81 -1.26 -28.89
N ALA A 4 -11.68 -1.55 -29.84
CA ALA A 4 -13.02 -2.06 -29.55
C ALA A 4 -12.97 -3.46 -28.92
N THR A 5 -12.09 -4.32 -29.41
CA THR A 5 -11.86 -5.66 -28.83
C THR A 5 -11.39 -5.56 -27.40
N VAL A 6 -10.37 -4.73 -27.10
CA VAL A 6 -9.85 -4.54 -25.74
C VAL A 6 -10.91 -3.96 -24.81
N SER A 7 -11.70 -2.99 -25.27
CA SER A 7 -12.82 -2.45 -24.48
C SER A 7 -13.86 -3.52 -24.15
N SER A 8 -14.25 -4.34 -25.12
CA SER A 8 -15.19 -5.43 -24.90
C SER A 8 -14.67 -6.48 -23.91
N LEU A 9 -13.37 -6.82 -23.98
CA LEU A 9 -12.76 -7.75 -23.03
C LEU A 9 -12.72 -7.14 -21.62
N ARG A 10 -12.34 -5.87 -21.48
CA ARG A 10 -12.36 -5.15 -20.20
C ARG A 10 -13.75 -5.18 -19.56
N ASP A 11 -14.79 -4.98 -20.36
CA ASP A 11 -16.15 -4.91 -19.83
C ASP A 11 -16.68 -6.27 -19.34
N LYS A 12 -16.06 -7.38 -19.80
CA LYS A 12 -16.31 -8.75 -19.33
C LYS A 12 -15.56 -9.11 -18.05
N LEU A 13 -14.59 -8.32 -17.61
CA LEU A 13 -13.87 -8.58 -16.36
C LEU A 13 -14.79 -8.42 -15.15
N VAL A 14 -14.62 -9.33 -14.19
CA VAL A 14 -15.33 -9.23 -12.91
C VAL A 14 -14.88 -7.95 -12.19
N LYS A 15 -15.85 -7.20 -11.74
CA LYS A 15 -15.58 -5.95 -11.02
C LYS A 15 -15.24 -6.24 -9.57
N PRO A 16 -14.33 -5.42 -8.95
CA PRO A 16 -14.09 -5.48 -7.52
C PRO A 16 -15.40 -5.33 -6.74
N ARG A 17 -15.54 -6.07 -5.65
CA ARG A 17 -16.71 -6.02 -4.78
C ARG A 17 -16.35 -6.34 -3.33
N PRO A 18 -17.09 -5.81 -2.33
CA PRO A 18 -16.96 -6.23 -0.94
C PRO A 18 -17.34 -7.71 -0.77
N GLY A 19 -16.72 -8.36 0.18
CA GLY A 19 -17.03 -9.72 0.61
C GLY A 19 -17.91 -9.75 1.86
N SER A 20 -18.10 -10.95 2.42
CA SER A 20 -19.07 -11.24 3.49
C SER A 20 -18.75 -10.57 4.82
N TRP A 21 -17.47 -10.25 5.12
CA TRP A 21 -17.04 -9.58 6.34
C TRP A 21 -16.55 -8.14 6.08
N GLY A 22 -16.90 -7.56 4.91
CA GLY A 22 -16.61 -6.18 4.55
C GLY A 22 -15.28 -5.97 3.81
N GLN A 23 -14.46 -7.01 3.60
CA GLN A 23 -13.22 -6.93 2.85
C GLN A 23 -13.43 -6.71 1.35
N LEU A 24 -12.42 -6.23 0.64
CA LEU A 24 -12.37 -6.32 -0.82
C LEU A 24 -12.03 -7.77 -1.19
N ARG A 25 -12.90 -8.42 -1.97
CA ARG A 25 -12.70 -9.83 -2.35
C ARG A 25 -11.43 -10.01 -3.17
N GLU A 26 -10.61 -10.98 -2.77
CA GLU A 26 -9.44 -11.43 -3.53
C GLU A 26 -9.82 -12.49 -4.56
N TRP A 27 -10.67 -13.44 -4.17
CA TRP A 27 -10.98 -14.60 -4.98
C TRP A 27 -12.41 -14.57 -5.55
N LEU A 28 -12.58 -15.15 -6.71
CA LEU A 28 -13.88 -15.18 -7.39
C LEU A 28 -14.81 -16.26 -6.79
N TYR A 29 -14.27 -17.42 -6.49
CA TYR A 29 -15.05 -18.61 -6.13
C TYR A 29 -14.87 -19.06 -4.68
N THR A 30 -13.79 -18.68 -4.05
CA THR A 30 -13.52 -19.00 -2.64
C THR A 30 -13.80 -17.80 -1.73
N ASN A 31 -13.97 -18.06 -0.45
CA ASN A 31 -14.06 -17.01 0.54
C ASN A 31 -12.65 -16.61 0.98
N ASP A 32 -12.48 -15.31 1.20
CA ASP A 32 -11.30 -14.78 1.88
C ASP A 32 -11.48 -15.00 3.38
N GLU A 33 -10.42 -15.45 4.06
CA GLU A 33 -10.46 -15.65 5.50
C GLU A 33 -9.92 -14.43 6.25
N PRO A 34 -10.59 -13.97 7.33
CA PRO A 34 -10.17 -12.78 8.08
C PRO A 34 -8.79 -12.92 8.76
N ASP A 35 -8.36 -14.13 9.03
CA ASP A 35 -7.09 -14.48 9.66
C ASP A 35 -5.98 -14.89 8.68
N ASP A 36 -6.23 -14.74 7.37
CA ASP A 36 -5.18 -14.93 6.38
C ASP A 36 -4.18 -13.75 6.41
N HIS A 37 -3.01 -14.00 7.01
CA HIS A 37 -1.92 -13.03 7.10
C HIS A 37 -0.89 -13.14 5.97
N HIS A 38 -1.28 -13.69 4.82
CA HIS A 38 -0.40 -13.79 3.66
C HIS A 38 0.13 -12.43 3.23
N ARG A 39 1.39 -12.39 2.81
CA ARG A 39 2.07 -11.14 2.43
C ARG A 39 1.49 -10.46 1.19
N HIS A 40 0.96 -11.23 0.25
CA HIS A 40 0.39 -10.69 -0.99
C HIS A 40 -1.00 -10.09 -0.77
N THR A 41 -1.24 -8.96 -1.45
CA THR A 41 -2.51 -8.24 -1.45
C THR A 41 -2.89 -7.85 -2.88
N SER A 42 -2.81 -8.81 -3.81
CA SER A 42 -2.94 -8.60 -5.27
C SER A 42 -4.28 -7.95 -5.66
N HIS A 43 -5.35 -8.23 -4.92
CA HIS A 43 -6.67 -7.63 -5.10
C HIS A 43 -6.69 -6.12 -4.83
N LEU A 44 -5.70 -5.59 -4.11
CA LEU A 44 -5.58 -4.16 -3.84
C LEU A 44 -4.86 -3.38 -4.94
N PHE A 45 -4.46 -4.04 -6.04
CA PHE A 45 -3.87 -3.38 -7.20
C PHE A 45 -4.74 -2.23 -7.71
N GLY A 46 -6.06 -2.35 -7.64
CA GLY A 46 -6.99 -1.30 -8.05
C GLY A 46 -6.90 0.00 -7.23
N VAL A 47 -6.31 -0.07 -6.02
CA VAL A 47 -5.98 1.11 -5.19
C VAL A 47 -4.64 1.70 -5.60
N TYR A 48 -3.60 0.85 -5.63
CA TYR A 48 -2.24 1.23 -6.02
C TYR A 48 -1.50 0.02 -6.63
N PRO A 49 -0.82 0.17 -7.77
CA PRO A 49 -0.62 1.39 -8.58
C PRO A 49 -1.82 1.81 -9.42
N GLY A 50 -2.86 1.00 -9.48
CA GLY A 50 -4.11 1.34 -10.14
C GLY A 50 -4.79 2.59 -9.53
N ARG A 51 -5.88 3.01 -10.17
CA ARG A 51 -6.66 4.19 -9.74
C ARG A 51 -8.17 3.93 -9.85
N GLN A 52 -8.55 2.67 -9.92
CA GLN A 52 -9.95 2.26 -10.03
C GLN A 52 -10.70 2.43 -8.71
N ILE A 53 -9.99 2.22 -7.59
CA ILE A 53 -10.52 2.35 -6.24
C ILE A 53 -9.92 3.60 -5.60
N THR A 54 -10.78 4.54 -5.25
CA THR A 54 -10.40 5.81 -4.60
C THR A 54 -11.42 6.18 -3.55
N VAL A 55 -10.99 6.87 -2.49
CA VAL A 55 -11.87 7.35 -1.43
C VAL A 55 -12.99 8.25 -1.98
N ALA A 56 -12.65 9.13 -2.93
CA ALA A 56 -13.59 10.10 -3.48
C ALA A 56 -14.63 9.48 -4.44
N ARG A 57 -14.23 8.52 -5.29
CA ARG A 57 -15.11 8.01 -6.36
C ARG A 57 -15.75 6.66 -6.05
N THR A 58 -15.11 5.86 -5.21
CA THR A 58 -15.55 4.51 -4.85
C THR A 58 -15.41 4.26 -3.35
N PRO A 59 -16.07 5.07 -2.50
CA PRO A 59 -15.85 5.03 -1.05
C PRO A 59 -16.11 3.64 -0.44
N VAL A 60 -17.12 2.93 -0.90
CA VAL A 60 -17.45 1.57 -0.41
C VAL A 60 -16.30 0.58 -0.71
N LEU A 61 -15.73 0.64 -1.91
CA LEU A 61 -14.58 -0.23 -2.26
C LEU A 61 -13.30 0.21 -1.53
N ALA A 62 -13.13 1.51 -1.31
CA ALA A 62 -12.00 2.03 -0.54
C ALA A 62 -12.07 1.57 0.92
N GLU A 63 -13.24 1.55 1.53
CA GLU A 63 -13.42 1.01 2.88
C GLU A 63 -13.18 -0.50 2.91
N ALA A 64 -13.70 -1.24 1.95
CA ALA A 64 -13.43 -2.68 1.83
C ALA A 64 -11.91 -2.98 1.68
N ALA A 65 -11.18 -2.14 0.96
CA ALA A 65 -9.73 -2.26 0.86
C ALA A 65 -9.02 -1.98 2.19
N ARG A 66 -9.52 -1.04 3.02
CA ARG A 66 -9.02 -0.81 4.39
C ARG A 66 -9.21 -2.06 5.27
N VAL A 67 -10.41 -2.64 5.22
CA VAL A 67 -10.72 -3.87 5.96
C VAL A 67 -9.77 -4.99 5.57
N SER A 68 -9.53 -5.20 4.27
CA SER A 68 -8.54 -6.19 3.79
C SER A 68 -7.13 -5.93 4.31
N LEU A 69 -6.65 -4.67 4.27
CA LEU A 69 -5.32 -4.32 4.76
C LEU A 69 -5.16 -4.54 6.27
N LEU A 70 -6.20 -4.25 7.04
CA LEU A 70 -6.19 -4.48 8.49
C LEU A 70 -6.13 -5.96 8.82
N ALA A 71 -6.91 -6.77 8.13
CA ALA A 71 -6.94 -8.23 8.31
C ALA A 71 -5.58 -8.89 7.98
N ARG A 72 -4.89 -8.43 6.94
CA ARG A 72 -3.54 -8.94 6.57
C ARG A 72 -2.47 -8.68 7.61
N GLY A 73 -2.68 -7.75 8.54
CA GLY A 73 -1.79 -7.49 9.67
C GLY A 73 -0.37 -7.04 9.29
N GLU A 74 0.50 -6.98 10.29
CA GLU A 74 1.87 -6.46 10.17
C GLU A 74 2.91 -7.43 10.76
N SER A 75 2.60 -8.72 10.89
CA SER A 75 3.44 -9.72 11.53
C SER A 75 3.80 -10.88 10.60
N GLY A 76 4.71 -11.73 11.03
CA GLY A 76 5.07 -12.96 10.35
C GLY A 76 5.54 -12.75 8.91
N ASP A 77 4.89 -13.42 7.98
CA ASP A 77 5.21 -13.37 6.54
C ASP A 77 5.04 -12.00 5.90
N SER A 78 4.28 -11.11 6.53
CA SER A 78 4.12 -9.72 6.09
C SER A 78 5.37 -8.85 6.31
N ARG A 79 6.38 -9.30 7.06
CA ARG A 79 7.61 -8.55 7.33
C ARG A 79 8.62 -8.69 6.18
N ARG A 80 8.29 -8.15 5.02
CA ARG A 80 9.14 -8.13 3.82
C ARG A 80 9.34 -6.70 3.32
N PRO A 81 10.49 -6.35 2.73
CA PRO A 81 10.78 -5.00 2.26
C PRO A 81 9.70 -4.44 1.34
N TRP A 82 9.35 -5.19 0.30
CA TRP A 82 8.37 -4.77 -0.69
C TRP A 82 6.94 -4.69 -0.11
N VAL A 83 6.61 -5.50 0.90
CA VAL A 83 5.28 -5.50 1.53
C VAL A 83 5.05 -4.20 2.28
N TRP A 84 6.02 -3.78 3.10
CA TRP A 84 5.96 -2.50 3.80
C TRP A 84 5.79 -1.33 2.83
N ALA A 85 6.64 -1.32 1.79
CA ALA A 85 6.64 -0.27 0.78
C ALA A 85 5.31 -0.19 0.03
N TRP A 86 4.77 -1.33 -0.43
CA TRP A 86 3.49 -1.35 -1.13
C TRP A 86 2.33 -0.98 -0.22
N ARG A 87 2.30 -1.52 1.00
CA ARG A 87 1.25 -1.17 1.97
C ARG A 87 1.30 0.30 2.38
N ALA A 88 2.49 0.91 2.45
CA ALA A 88 2.61 2.35 2.66
C ALA A 88 1.93 3.13 1.53
N ALA A 89 2.17 2.76 0.26
CA ALA A 89 1.52 3.38 -0.87
C ALA A 89 0.00 3.15 -0.89
N LEU A 90 -0.47 1.97 -0.50
CA LEU A 90 -1.90 1.66 -0.38
C LEU A 90 -2.57 2.54 0.69
N TRP A 91 -1.98 2.63 1.90
CA TRP A 91 -2.51 3.48 2.96
C TRP A 91 -2.51 4.96 2.59
N ALA A 92 -1.45 5.43 1.92
CA ALA A 92 -1.40 6.80 1.40
C ALA A 92 -2.55 7.08 0.42
N ARG A 93 -2.84 6.15 -0.49
CA ARG A 93 -3.97 6.27 -1.44
C ARG A 93 -5.33 6.18 -0.77
N LEU A 94 -5.44 5.41 0.30
CA LEU A 94 -6.63 5.31 1.12
C LEU A 94 -6.77 6.45 2.13
N GLN A 95 -5.89 7.41 2.09
CA GLN A 95 -5.92 8.58 2.92
C GLN A 95 -5.69 8.30 4.42
N ASP A 96 -4.86 7.38 4.77
CA ASP A 96 -4.40 7.09 6.13
C ASP A 96 -2.89 7.30 6.25
N GLY A 97 -2.52 8.55 6.52
CA GLY A 97 -1.11 8.97 6.60
C GLY A 97 -0.37 8.34 7.78
N ASP A 98 -1.04 8.12 8.88
CA ASP A 98 -0.41 7.52 10.08
C ASP A 98 -0.04 6.06 9.82
N ARG A 99 -0.93 5.29 9.18
CA ARG A 99 -0.62 3.93 8.77
C ARG A 99 0.44 3.89 7.67
N ALA A 100 0.36 4.77 6.68
CA ALA A 100 1.40 4.88 5.65
C ALA A 100 2.78 5.14 6.26
N ARG A 101 2.87 6.11 7.18
CA ARG A 101 4.09 6.42 7.92
C ARG A 101 4.59 5.23 8.73
N ARG A 102 3.72 4.53 9.44
CA ARG A 102 4.07 3.34 10.23
C ARG A 102 4.68 2.24 9.36
N GLN A 103 4.12 1.98 8.18
CA GLN A 103 4.69 1.01 7.24
C GLN A 103 6.11 1.39 6.81
N LEU A 104 6.36 2.66 6.52
CA LEU A 104 7.70 3.15 6.17
C LEU A 104 8.68 3.02 7.36
N VAL A 105 8.25 3.36 8.56
CA VAL A 105 9.07 3.18 9.76
C VAL A 105 9.41 1.70 9.97
N ASN A 106 8.45 0.80 9.78
CA ASN A 106 8.69 -0.64 9.87
C ASN A 106 9.65 -1.14 8.79
N PHE A 107 9.55 -0.63 7.56
CA PHE A 107 10.50 -0.93 6.49
C PHE A 107 11.94 -0.54 6.89
N PHE A 108 12.13 0.70 7.38
CA PHE A 108 13.45 1.18 7.80
C PHE A 108 14.01 0.40 8.99
N ASN A 109 13.18 0.04 9.97
CA ASN A 109 13.63 -0.62 11.19
C ASN A 109 13.90 -2.12 11.00
N HIS A 110 13.17 -2.79 10.12
CA HIS A 110 13.23 -4.26 10.01
C HIS A 110 13.95 -4.75 8.75
N ASN A 111 13.89 -3.98 7.68
CA ASN A 111 14.31 -4.48 6.37
C ASN A 111 15.26 -3.55 5.61
N MET A 112 15.77 -2.49 6.22
CA MET A 112 16.75 -1.63 5.56
C MET A 112 18.14 -1.81 6.16
N LEU A 113 19.12 -2.03 5.29
CA LEU A 113 20.53 -2.05 5.64
C LEU A 113 21.09 -0.61 5.70
N PRO A 114 22.25 -0.40 6.35
CA PRO A 114 22.88 0.92 6.42
C PRO A 114 23.20 1.56 5.06
N ASN A 115 23.35 0.75 4.02
CA ASN A 115 23.57 1.19 2.63
C ASN A 115 22.26 1.48 1.88
N LEU A 116 21.14 1.57 2.58
CA LEU A 116 19.80 1.84 2.05
C LEU A 116 19.23 0.73 1.12
N VAL A 117 19.82 -0.44 1.15
CA VAL A 117 19.30 -1.61 0.40
C VAL A 117 18.28 -2.36 1.27
N GLY A 118 17.16 -2.72 0.67
CA GLY A 118 16.17 -3.58 1.32
C GLY A 118 16.72 -4.99 1.56
N ASN A 119 16.59 -5.49 2.79
CA ASN A 119 17.10 -6.79 3.19
C ASN A 119 15.96 -7.80 3.39
N HIS A 120 15.94 -8.77 2.53
CA HIS A 120 15.29 -10.06 2.71
C HIS A 120 16.22 -11.06 2.03
N PRO A 121 17.09 -11.75 2.78
CA PRO A 121 18.22 -12.44 2.15
C PRO A 121 17.79 -13.24 0.91
N PRO A 122 18.33 -12.99 -0.31
CA PRO A 122 19.25 -11.89 -0.66
C PRO A 122 18.59 -10.50 -0.68
N ALA A 123 19.34 -9.46 -1.05
CA ALA A 123 18.85 -8.08 -1.15
C ALA A 123 17.63 -7.95 -2.07
N GLN A 124 16.64 -7.15 -1.65
CA GLN A 124 15.43 -6.87 -2.43
C GLN A 124 15.34 -5.38 -2.77
N TRP A 125 15.61 -5.02 -4.00
CA TRP A 125 15.58 -3.65 -4.50
C TRP A 125 14.16 -3.10 -4.70
N ASP A 126 13.19 -3.97 -4.96
CA ASP A 126 11.78 -3.62 -5.11
C ASP A 126 11.21 -2.92 -3.87
N GLY A 127 11.62 -3.35 -2.66
CA GLY A 127 11.28 -2.66 -1.42
C GLY A 127 11.83 -1.25 -1.35
N SER A 128 13.10 -1.04 -1.74
CA SER A 128 13.74 0.28 -1.73
C SER A 128 13.10 1.23 -2.74
N TYR A 129 12.86 0.78 -3.96
CA TYR A 129 12.17 1.57 -4.98
C TYR A 129 10.71 1.83 -4.60
N GLY A 130 10.03 0.83 -4.04
CA GLY A 130 8.66 0.95 -3.57
C GLY A 130 8.52 1.95 -2.42
N ALA A 131 9.46 1.98 -1.48
CA ALA A 131 9.47 2.95 -0.39
C ALA A 131 9.63 4.39 -0.92
N THR A 132 10.54 4.61 -1.88
CA THR A 132 10.71 5.90 -2.55
C THR A 132 9.42 6.32 -3.28
N ALA A 133 8.78 5.39 -3.99
CA ALA A 133 7.51 5.63 -4.66
C ALA A 133 6.38 5.94 -3.67
N ALA A 134 6.33 5.25 -2.52
CA ALA A 134 5.34 5.51 -1.48
C ALA A 134 5.51 6.91 -0.87
N ILE A 135 6.75 7.32 -0.56
CA ILE A 135 7.06 8.67 -0.09
C ILE A 135 6.61 9.71 -1.11
N ALA A 136 6.98 9.55 -2.39
CA ALA A 136 6.60 10.46 -3.47
C ALA A 136 5.09 10.48 -3.76
N SER A 137 4.37 9.41 -3.41
CA SER A 137 2.91 9.29 -3.58
C SER A 137 2.14 9.88 -2.40
N THR A 138 2.81 10.18 -1.29
CA THR A 138 2.19 10.79 -0.11
C THR A 138 1.85 12.24 -0.45
N PRO A 139 0.57 12.66 -0.42
CA PRO A 139 0.19 14.05 -0.67
C PRO A 139 0.82 14.99 0.36
N GLY A 140 1.29 16.15 -0.07
CA GLY A 140 1.85 17.18 0.80
C GLY A 140 3.35 17.43 0.63
N LEU A 141 4.05 16.71 -0.27
CA LEU A 141 5.39 17.13 -0.68
C LEU A 141 5.29 18.30 -1.67
N PRO A 142 6.15 19.35 -1.53
CA PRO A 142 6.15 20.49 -2.44
C PRO A 142 6.32 20.04 -3.89
N GLY A 143 5.40 20.43 -4.78
CA GLY A 143 5.49 20.18 -6.21
C GLY A 143 4.38 19.35 -6.85
N ARG A 144 3.43 18.81 -6.10
CA ARG A 144 2.24 18.16 -6.67
C ARG A 144 0.98 18.75 -6.03
N GLY A 145 0.24 19.55 -6.82
CA GLY A 145 -1.07 20.06 -6.45
C GLY A 145 -2.03 18.93 -6.16
N GLY A 146 -2.47 18.81 -4.93
CA GLY A 146 -3.44 17.85 -4.45
C GLY A 146 -3.50 17.91 -2.93
N ASP A 147 -4.54 18.52 -2.43
CA ASP A 147 -5.11 18.54 -1.09
C ASP A 147 -4.28 18.01 0.09
N GLY A 148 -3.85 18.97 0.90
CA GLY A 148 -3.11 18.92 2.15
C GLY A 148 -3.18 17.67 3.05
N TRP A 149 -2.33 16.70 2.76
CA TRP A 149 -2.33 15.39 3.41
C TRP A 149 -1.41 15.26 4.63
N LEU A 150 -0.42 16.15 4.76
CA LEU A 150 0.50 16.17 5.89
C LEU A 150 0.25 17.32 6.87
N ALA A 151 -0.88 18.00 6.79
CA ALA A 151 -1.20 19.09 7.71
C ALA A 151 -1.32 18.65 9.19
N GLY A 152 -1.41 17.34 9.47
CA GLY A 152 -1.44 16.78 10.82
C GLY A 152 -0.24 15.91 11.20
N ALA A 153 0.59 15.51 10.24
CA ALA A 153 1.80 14.74 10.53
C ALA A 153 2.98 15.72 10.73
N GLY A 154 3.48 15.85 11.94
CA GLY A 154 4.71 16.58 12.21
C GLY A 154 5.86 16.13 11.30
N PRO A 155 6.95 16.91 11.18
CA PRO A 155 8.02 16.65 10.23
C PRO A 155 8.55 15.21 10.38
N PHE A 156 8.64 14.51 9.25
CA PHE A 156 9.23 13.17 9.21
C PHE A 156 10.67 13.25 9.71
N ARG A 157 10.90 12.84 10.94
CA ARG A 157 12.25 12.71 11.51
C ARG A 157 12.70 11.27 11.27
N CYS A 158 13.69 11.09 10.39
CA CYS A 158 14.36 9.82 10.21
C CYS A 158 15.06 9.43 11.52
N PRO A 159 14.71 8.29 12.16
CA PRO A 159 15.35 7.89 13.42
C PRO A 159 16.86 7.67 13.30
N LEU A 160 17.35 7.40 12.08
CA LEU A 160 18.77 7.15 11.82
C LEU A 160 19.64 8.42 11.89
N LEU A 161 19.05 9.62 11.79
CA LEU A 161 19.80 10.88 11.88
C LEU A 161 19.97 11.38 13.33
N GLN A 162 19.38 10.71 14.31
CA GLN A 162 19.48 11.12 15.73
C GLN A 162 20.59 10.39 16.52
N ARG A 163 21.35 9.48 15.92
CA ARG A 163 22.35 8.68 16.64
C ARG A 163 23.79 9.26 16.65
N ASN A 164 24.03 10.42 16.08
CA ASN A 164 25.37 11.01 16.01
C ASN A 164 25.47 12.41 16.62
N SER A 165 24.84 12.63 17.78
CA SER A 165 25.11 13.83 18.60
C SER A 165 25.17 13.42 20.06
N SER A 166 26.23 12.70 20.40
CA SER A 166 26.77 12.56 21.75
C SER A 166 28.24 12.22 21.63
#